data_cde3a48b9290ff43472973040433e635
#
_entry.id   cde3a48b9290ff43472973040433e635
#
_cell.length_a   1.000
_cell.length_b   1.000
_cell.length_c   1.000
_cell.angle_alpha   90.00
_cell.angle_beta   90.00
_cell.angle_gamma   90.00
#
_symmetry.space_group_name_H-M   'P 1'
#
loop_
_entity.id
_entity.type
_entity.pdbx_description
1 polymer ?
#
loop_
_entity_poly.entity_id
_entity_poly.type
_entity_poly.pdbx_seq_one_letter_code
_entity_poly.pdbx_strand_id
1 'polypeptide(L)'
;MSFFDFWTEAIAIDLGTANTLIIHNDKVVVDSPSIVAIDQKSGKIIAVGKEANMMHGKTHKNIETVRPLKDGVIADFNASEQMIGQLIKSIPTLNKKFYSPALKMVICIPSGITEVEMRAVRESAERVNGKE
;
A
#
# COMPACT_ATOMS: atom_id res chain seq x y z
N MET A 1 9.72 -27.32 -0.34
CA MET A 1 8.79 -26.53 -1.17
C MET A 1 7.56 -27.36 -1.49
N SER A 2 6.39 -26.93 -1.11
CA SER A 2 5.17 -27.67 -1.42
C SER A 2 4.76 -27.42 -2.88
N PHE A 3 3.98 -28.34 -3.43
CA PHE A 3 3.46 -28.25 -4.79
C PHE A 3 2.64 -26.95 -4.99
N PHE A 4 2.01 -26.49 -3.92
CA PHE A 4 1.18 -25.27 -3.95
C PHE A 4 2.01 -23.98 -4.04
N ASP A 5 3.27 -24.01 -3.73
CA ASP A 5 4.14 -22.81 -3.79
C ASP A 5 4.37 -22.32 -5.22
N PHE A 6 4.16 -23.19 -6.21
CA PHE A 6 4.22 -22.78 -7.62
C PHE A 6 3.09 -21.83 -8.03
N TRP A 7 1.96 -21.89 -7.34
CA TRP A 7 0.76 -21.14 -7.69
C TRP A 7 0.47 -19.98 -6.74
N THR A 8 1.28 -19.84 -5.70
CA THR A 8 1.12 -18.78 -4.70
C THR A 8 2.26 -17.79 -4.81
N GLU A 9 1.90 -16.55 -5.06
CA GLU A 9 2.83 -15.43 -4.96
C GLU A 9 2.73 -14.86 -3.55
N ALA A 10 3.87 -14.54 -2.96
CA ALA A 10 3.93 -13.96 -1.63
C ALA A 10 4.64 -12.63 -1.67
N ILE A 11 4.04 -11.62 -1.05
CA ILE A 11 4.69 -10.32 -0.84
C ILE A 11 4.68 -9.99 0.65
N ALA A 12 5.70 -9.28 1.08
CA ALA A 12 5.76 -8.73 2.42
C ALA A 12 5.72 -7.21 2.32
N ILE A 13 4.84 -6.60 3.12
CA ILE A 13 4.68 -5.15 3.15
C ILE A 13 5.07 -4.65 4.53
N ASP A 14 6.06 -3.77 4.58
CA ASP A 14 6.42 -3.05 5.79
C ASP A 14 5.83 -1.65 5.69
N LEU A 15 4.76 -1.44 6.42
CA LEU A 15 3.99 -0.20 6.39
C LEU A 15 4.55 0.76 7.44
N GLY A 16 5.49 1.61 7.02
CA GLY A 16 6.16 2.55 7.91
C GLY A 16 5.60 3.96 7.85
N THR A 17 5.88 4.73 8.89
CA THR A 17 5.46 6.15 8.96
C THR A 17 6.08 6.98 7.85
N ALA A 18 7.36 6.81 7.61
CA ALA A 18 8.08 7.56 6.59
C ALA A 18 8.05 6.88 5.23
N ASN A 19 8.32 5.60 5.20
CA ASN A 19 8.42 4.83 3.95
C ASN A 19 7.68 3.51 4.06
N THR A 20 7.13 3.07 2.93
CA THR A 20 6.54 1.75 2.76
C THR A 20 7.45 0.91 1.88
N LEU A 21 7.80 -0.28 2.36
CA LEU A 21 8.61 -1.24 1.61
C LEU A 21 7.74 -2.42 1.20
N ILE A 22 7.92 -2.89 -0.03
CA ILE A 22 7.31 -4.14 -0.47
C ILE A 22 8.43 -5.06 -0.95
N ILE A 23 8.42 -6.28 -0.43
CA ILE A 23 9.40 -7.32 -0.75
C ILE A 23 8.68 -8.43 -1.51
N HIS A 24 9.24 -8.79 -2.64
CA HIS A 24 8.74 -9.87 -3.49
C HIS A 24 9.92 -10.69 -3.99
N ASN A 25 9.86 -12.00 -3.83
CA ASN A 25 10.96 -12.91 -4.20
C ASN A 25 12.31 -12.49 -3.58
N ASP A 26 12.29 -12.21 -2.28
CA ASP A 26 13.46 -11.81 -1.49
C ASP A 26 14.14 -10.52 -1.95
N LYS A 27 13.42 -9.72 -2.75
CA LYS A 27 13.93 -8.43 -3.23
C LYS A 27 12.98 -7.31 -2.86
N VAL A 28 13.53 -6.16 -2.52
CA VAL A 28 12.74 -4.94 -2.33
C VAL A 28 12.31 -4.46 -3.70
N VAL A 29 11.02 -4.58 -4.01
CA VAL A 29 10.47 -4.15 -5.29
C VAL A 29 9.79 -2.79 -5.21
N VAL A 30 9.44 -2.34 -4.00
CA VAL A 30 8.92 -1.00 -3.75
C VAL A 30 9.62 -0.45 -2.51
N ASP A 31 10.18 0.73 -2.63
CA ASP A 31 10.67 1.54 -1.52
C ASP A 31 10.16 2.96 -1.79
N SER A 32 9.12 3.34 -1.10
CA SER A 32 8.37 4.54 -1.44
C SER A 32 7.97 5.32 -0.20
N PRO A 33 8.01 6.65 -0.26
CA PRO A 33 7.49 7.46 0.85
C PRO A 33 6.03 7.11 1.14
N SER A 34 5.67 7.08 2.42
CA SER A 34 4.29 6.83 2.86
C SER A 34 3.51 8.14 2.82
N ILE A 35 3.12 8.55 1.63
CA ILE A 35 2.42 9.81 1.38
C ILE A 35 1.47 9.65 0.19
N VAL A 36 0.34 10.31 0.26
CA VAL A 36 -0.65 10.38 -0.82
C VAL A 36 -0.98 11.83 -1.15
N ALA A 37 -1.31 12.07 -2.40
CA ALA A 37 -1.82 13.37 -2.85
C ALA A 37 -3.30 13.23 -3.17
N ILE A 38 -4.10 14.13 -2.62
CA ILE A 38 -5.56 14.12 -2.71
C ILE A 38 -6.01 15.36 -3.44
N ASP A 39 -6.89 15.20 -4.44
CA ASP A 39 -7.59 16.31 -5.03
C ASP A 39 -8.71 16.74 -4.09
N GLN A 40 -8.60 17.94 -3.55
CA GLN A 40 -9.56 18.44 -2.56
C GLN A 40 -10.97 18.61 -3.12
N LYS A 41 -11.12 18.83 -4.42
CA LYS A 41 -12.44 18.99 -5.04
C LYS A 41 -13.20 17.68 -5.15
N SER A 42 -12.52 16.62 -5.58
CA SER A 42 -13.15 15.32 -5.78
C SER A 42 -12.97 14.37 -4.59
N GLY A 43 -12.02 14.66 -3.71
CA GLY A 43 -11.64 13.77 -2.63
C GLY A 43 -10.87 12.52 -3.08
N LYS A 44 -10.50 12.46 -4.35
CA LYS A 44 -9.81 11.30 -4.91
C LYS A 44 -8.31 11.39 -4.73
N ILE A 45 -7.69 10.25 -4.52
CA ILE A 45 -6.23 10.14 -4.49
C ILE A 45 -5.73 10.14 -5.92
N ILE A 46 -4.86 11.10 -6.22
CA ILE A 46 -4.31 11.31 -7.56
C ILE A 46 -2.88 10.83 -7.71
N ALA A 47 -2.17 10.66 -6.61
CA ALA A 47 -0.80 10.15 -6.62
C ALA A 47 -0.47 9.52 -5.28
N VAL A 48 0.47 8.58 -5.28
CA VAL A 48 1.00 7.95 -4.06
C VAL A 48 2.51 7.86 -4.14
N GLY A 49 3.15 7.77 -2.97
CA GLY A 49 4.57 7.52 -2.89
C GLY A 49 5.42 8.65 -3.45
N LYS A 50 6.35 8.30 -4.32
CA LYS A 50 7.31 9.25 -4.87
C LYS A 50 6.65 10.40 -5.63
N GLU A 51 5.61 10.10 -6.42
CA GLU A 51 4.88 11.14 -7.15
C GLU A 51 4.18 12.10 -6.19
N ALA A 52 3.52 11.58 -5.17
CA ALA A 52 2.86 12.40 -4.16
C ALA A 52 3.88 13.25 -3.40
N ASN A 53 5.04 12.68 -3.09
CA ASN A 53 6.11 13.39 -2.39
C ASN A 53 6.66 14.56 -3.21
N MET A 54 6.72 14.41 -4.52
CA MET A 54 7.12 15.52 -5.40
C MET A 54 6.10 16.68 -5.39
N MET A 55 4.85 16.40 -5.09
CA MET A 55 3.80 17.41 -4.98
C MET A 55 3.78 18.10 -3.61
N HIS A 56 4.42 17.47 -2.62
CA HIS A 56 4.44 18.00 -1.25
C HIS A 56 5.16 19.35 -1.19
N GLY A 57 4.54 20.31 -0.53
CA GLY A 57 5.10 21.65 -0.39
C GLY A 57 4.95 22.53 -1.62
N LYS A 58 4.44 22.02 -2.72
CA LYS A 58 4.16 22.83 -3.91
C LYS A 58 2.76 23.41 -3.81
N THR A 59 2.65 24.70 -4.11
CA THR A 59 1.37 25.43 -4.03
C THR A 59 0.46 25.04 -5.18
N HIS A 60 -0.27 23.96 -5.01
CA HIS A 60 -1.39 23.65 -5.87
C HIS A 60 -2.66 23.82 -5.04
N LYS A 61 -3.49 24.77 -5.40
CA LYS A 61 -4.67 25.18 -4.60
C LYS A 61 -5.65 24.05 -4.31
N ASN A 62 -5.60 22.99 -5.09
CA ASN A 62 -6.58 21.89 -5.00
C ASN A 62 -5.96 20.54 -4.64
N ILE A 63 -4.66 20.51 -4.36
CA ILE A 63 -3.97 19.27 -4.03
C ILE A 63 -3.44 19.34 -2.61
N GLU A 64 -3.82 18.37 -1.81
CA GLU A 64 -3.31 18.20 -0.45
C GLU A 64 -2.51 16.92 -0.37
N THR A 65 -1.36 16.96 0.30
CA THR A 65 -0.60 15.74 0.58
C THR A 65 -0.81 15.34 2.03
N VAL A 66 -1.05 14.04 2.23
CA VAL A 66 -1.35 13.47 3.54
C VAL A 66 -0.43 12.27 3.78
N ARG A 67 0.08 12.18 5.00
CA ARG A 67 0.78 10.98 5.46
C ARG A 67 -0.20 10.08 6.18
N PRO A 68 -0.51 8.89 5.64
CA PRO A 68 -1.53 8.02 6.22
C PRO A 68 -1.14 7.46 7.59
N LEU A 69 0.15 7.42 7.88
CA LEU A 69 0.67 6.94 9.16
C LEU A 69 1.40 8.07 9.89
N LYS A 70 1.11 8.19 11.18
CA LYS A 70 1.77 9.15 12.08
C LYS A 70 2.22 8.42 13.34
N ASP A 71 3.50 8.61 13.70
CA ASP A 71 4.06 8.06 14.95
C ASP A 71 3.80 6.57 15.12
N GLY A 72 3.92 5.82 14.02
CA GLY A 72 3.68 4.38 14.03
C GLY A 72 2.22 3.97 14.13
N VAL A 73 1.28 4.88 13.87
CA VAL A 73 -0.17 4.62 13.94
C VAL A 73 -0.81 4.97 12.60
N ILE A 74 -1.77 4.16 12.18
CA ILE A 74 -2.57 4.47 10.99
C ILE A 74 -3.54 5.61 11.35
N ALA A 75 -3.31 6.78 10.79
CA ALA A 75 -4.15 7.96 11.03
C ALA A 75 -5.31 8.05 10.02
N ASP A 76 -5.13 7.50 8.81
CA ASP A 76 -6.13 7.52 7.76
C ASP A 76 -6.16 6.16 7.04
N PHE A 77 -7.18 5.38 7.32
CA PHE A 77 -7.34 4.04 6.75
C PHE A 77 -7.57 4.05 5.26
N ASN A 78 -8.45 4.92 4.80
CA ASN A 78 -8.78 5.00 3.38
C ASN A 78 -7.56 5.36 2.55
N ALA A 79 -6.79 6.34 3.02
CA ALA A 79 -5.55 6.74 2.36
C ALA A 79 -4.51 5.61 2.38
N SER A 80 -4.38 4.90 3.50
CA SER A 80 -3.47 3.76 3.61
C SER A 80 -3.86 2.63 2.66
N GLU A 81 -5.14 2.30 2.61
CA GLU A 81 -5.67 1.26 1.73
C GLU A 81 -5.38 1.57 0.26
N GLN A 82 -5.68 2.78 -0.17
CA GLN A 82 -5.46 3.18 -1.56
C GLN A 82 -3.97 3.27 -1.89
N MET A 83 -3.16 3.73 -0.95
CA MET A 83 -1.71 3.76 -1.12
C MET A 83 -1.15 2.35 -1.34
N ILE A 84 -1.51 1.41 -0.47
CA ILE A 84 -1.08 0.01 -0.60
C ILE A 84 -1.54 -0.56 -1.94
N GLY A 85 -2.79 -0.34 -2.31
CA GLY A 85 -3.34 -0.83 -3.58
C GLY A 85 -2.58 -0.33 -4.79
N GLN A 86 -2.29 0.96 -4.84
CA GLN A 86 -1.55 1.53 -5.95
C GLN A 86 -0.09 1.10 -5.99
N LEU A 87 0.54 0.96 -4.82
CA LEU A 87 1.92 0.47 -4.76
C LEU A 87 2.03 -0.98 -5.24
N ILE A 88 1.07 -1.82 -4.90
CA ILE A 88 1.03 -3.21 -5.39
C ILE A 88 0.83 -3.24 -6.90
N LYS A 89 -0.06 -2.42 -7.42
CA LYS A 89 -0.29 -2.32 -8.88
C LYS A 89 0.93 -1.84 -9.64
N SER A 90 1.84 -1.12 -9.00
CA SER A 90 3.06 -0.65 -9.62
C SER A 90 4.14 -1.72 -9.78
N ILE A 91 3.93 -2.90 -9.19
CA ILE A 91 4.90 -4.00 -9.26
C ILE A 91 4.77 -4.72 -10.61
N PRO A 92 5.75 -4.59 -11.52
CA PRO A 92 5.61 -5.13 -12.88
C PRO A 92 5.47 -6.66 -12.90
N THR A 93 6.13 -7.35 -11.99
CA THR A 93 6.14 -8.81 -11.95
C THR A 93 4.77 -9.38 -11.57
N LEU A 94 3.96 -8.64 -10.81
CA LEU A 94 2.61 -9.07 -10.45
C LEU A 94 1.59 -8.74 -11.55
N ASN A 95 1.81 -7.68 -12.31
CA ASN A 95 0.89 -7.23 -13.34
C ASN A 95 1.01 -8.02 -14.65
N LYS A 96 2.11 -8.74 -14.84
CA LYS A 96 2.37 -9.50 -16.08
C LYS A 96 1.73 -10.87 -16.12
N LYS A 97 1.13 -11.32 -15.03
CA LYS A 97 0.55 -12.66 -14.96
C LYS A 97 -0.90 -12.64 -15.40
N PHE A 98 -1.19 -13.41 -16.43
CA PHE A 98 -2.53 -13.62 -16.98
C PHE A 98 -3.44 -14.30 -15.94
N TYR A 99 -2.85 -15.13 -15.08
CA TYR A 99 -3.53 -15.77 -13.98
C TYR A 99 -3.08 -15.10 -12.71
N SER A 100 -4.03 -14.53 -11.99
CA SER A 100 -3.81 -14.04 -10.66
C SER A 100 -3.69 -15.26 -9.71
N PRO A 101 -2.51 -15.80 -9.45
CA PRO A 101 -2.40 -16.78 -8.38
C PRO A 101 -2.79 -16.09 -7.09
N ALA A 102 -3.27 -16.85 -6.12
CA ALA A 102 -3.63 -16.31 -4.84
C ALA A 102 -2.42 -15.57 -4.27
N LEU A 103 -2.56 -14.25 -4.11
CA LEU A 103 -1.49 -13.42 -3.56
C LEU A 103 -1.51 -13.53 -2.03
N LYS A 104 -0.46 -14.09 -1.49
CA LYS A 104 -0.29 -14.17 -0.04
C LYS A 104 0.45 -12.92 0.43
N MET A 105 -0.18 -12.17 1.32
CA MET A 105 0.39 -10.95 1.86
C MET A 105 0.76 -11.11 3.32
N VAL A 106 1.96 -10.71 3.67
CA VAL A 106 2.39 -10.52 5.06
C VAL A 106 2.57 -9.02 5.27
N ILE A 107 1.79 -8.44 6.17
CA ILE A 107 1.82 -7.01 6.42
C ILE A 107 2.37 -6.78 7.83
N CYS A 108 3.50 -6.07 7.91
CA CYS A 108 4.04 -5.61 9.18
C CYS A 108 3.35 -4.30 9.53
N ILE A 109 2.60 -4.32 10.63
CA ILE A 109 1.82 -3.18 11.09
C ILE A 109 2.51 -2.54 12.29
N PRO A 110 2.40 -1.22 12.45
CA PRO A 110 2.97 -0.55 13.62
C PRO A 110 2.40 -1.11 14.92
N SER A 111 3.23 -1.16 15.97
CA SER A 111 2.79 -1.56 17.29
C SER A 111 1.74 -0.57 17.82
N GLY A 112 0.77 -1.06 18.56
CA GLY A 112 -0.30 -0.22 19.12
C GLY A 112 -1.55 -0.14 18.26
N ILE A 113 -1.61 -0.86 17.15
CA ILE A 113 -2.82 -0.95 16.34
C ILE A 113 -3.91 -1.75 17.10
N THR A 114 -5.15 -1.31 17.01
CA THR A 114 -6.28 -2.00 17.62
C THR A 114 -6.70 -3.22 16.78
N GLU A 115 -7.46 -4.13 17.38
CA GLU A 115 -7.98 -5.30 16.64
C GLU A 115 -8.89 -4.90 15.48
N VAL A 116 -9.67 -3.83 15.67
CA VAL A 116 -10.55 -3.30 14.61
C VAL A 116 -9.73 -2.77 13.45
N GLU A 117 -8.68 -2.03 13.74
CA GLU A 117 -7.76 -1.52 12.73
C GLU A 117 -7.03 -2.65 12.01
N MET A 118 -6.60 -3.66 12.74
CA MET A 118 -5.94 -4.83 12.18
C MET A 118 -6.86 -5.58 11.21
N ARG A 119 -8.13 -5.72 11.57
CA ARG A 119 -9.14 -6.32 10.67
C ARG A 119 -9.33 -5.48 9.42
N ALA A 120 -9.41 -4.15 9.57
CA ALA A 120 -9.57 -3.24 8.44
C ALA A 120 -8.40 -3.34 7.47
N VAL A 121 -7.17 -3.41 7.97
CA VAL A 121 -5.98 -3.60 7.13
C VAL A 121 -6.05 -4.93 6.37
N ARG A 122 -6.46 -6.00 7.05
CA ARG A 122 -6.60 -7.31 6.43
C ARG A 122 -7.64 -7.29 5.31
N GLU A 123 -8.82 -6.73 5.58
CA GLU A 123 -9.88 -6.62 4.58
C GLU A 123 -9.46 -5.78 3.39
N SER A 124 -8.72 -4.71 3.63
CA SER A 124 -8.19 -3.86 2.58
C SER A 124 -7.19 -4.61 1.69
N ALA A 125 -6.31 -5.39 2.31
CA ALA A 125 -5.36 -6.21 1.58
C ALA A 125 -6.06 -7.28 0.74
N GLU A 126 -7.10 -7.90 1.28
CA GLU A 126 -7.91 -8.87 0.54
C GLU A 126 -8.61 -8.26 -0.66
N ARG A 127 -9.15 -7.06 -0.53
CA ARG A 127 -9.77 -6.33 -1.64
C ARG A 127 -8.78 -6.02 -2.75
N VAL A 128 -7.58 -5.58 -2.40
CA VAL A 128 -6.52 -5.29 -3.37
C VAL A 128 -6.13 -6.54 -4.14
N ASN A 129 -6.20 -7.70 -3.51
CA ASN A 129 -5.88 -8.98 -4.13
C ASN A 129 -6.96 -9.49 -5.08
N GLY A 130 -8.04 -8.74 -5.29
CA GLY A 130 -9.12 -9.12 -6.17
C GLY A 130 -10.01 -10.24 -5.65
N LYS A 131 -9.90 -10.59 -4.40
CA LYS A 131 -10.82 -11.51 -3.73
C LYS A 131 -11.90 -10.69 -3.05
N GLU A 132 -13.04 -10.70 -3.64
CA GLU A 132 -14.25 -10.15 -3.04
C GLU A 132 -14.86 -11.13 -2.05
#